data_a8706ff1a48f2f526995ff3201cd90df
#
_entry.id   a8706ff1a48f2f526995ff3201cd90df
#
_cell.length_a   1.000
_cell.length_b   1.000
_cell.length_c   1.000
_cell.angle_alpha   90.00
_cell.angle_beta   90.00
_cell.angle_gamma   90.00
#
_symmetry.space_group_name_H-M   'P 1'
#
loop_
_entity.id
_entity.type
_entity.pdbx_description
1 polymer ?
#
loop_
_entity_poly.entity_id
_entity_poly.type
_entity_poly.pdbx_seq_one_letter_code
_entity_poly.pdbx_strand_id
1 'polypeptide(L)'
;MKLLILGESDSHGFGLEDSSQAWGNLLPAELARQSGLEIETTHLAYYAHTATSLSYLERVLAKGPFDIVVFSVTSIGFTLLSVDHRIGRLFGPRIGEFFKSGVDRFDTTTHRKGDEGWVKKANRAAHALARNTIGQEPMASYEFVLENHKKIVARLARLEDTEVVILGPTDHGGRLAQRVRKTQPQVETFRAIVRAEAERRRLTWIDRQKLSEMFADRDAEFVDGLHKGPRFHGRIVSAILGVLARSSPVLTGSAR
;
A
#
# COMPACT_ATOMS: atom_id res chain seq x y z
N MET A 1 19.77 13.25 4.86
CA MET A 1 18.34 13.50 4.51
C MET A 1 17.48 12.38 5.10
N LYS A 2 16.35 12.71 5.74
CA LYS A 2 15.49 11.74 6.42
C LYS A 2 14.23 11.46 5.57
N LEU A 3 14.04 10.22 5.20
CA LEU A 3 12.92 9.73 4.39
C LEU A 3 11.98 8.87 5.22
N LEU A 4 10.69 9.20 5.24
CA LEU A 4 9.63 8.36 5.78
C LEU A 4 8.82 7.75 4.63
N ILE A 5 8.72 6.43 4.61
CA ILE A 5 7.84 5.70 3.69
C ILE A 5 6.72 5.04 4.50
N LEU A 6 5.51 5.49 4.27
CA LEU A 6 4.26 4.91 4.78
C LEU A 6 3.62 4.11 3.66
N GLY A 7 4.07 2.87 3.51
CA GLY A 7 3.67 2.00 2.41
C GLY A 7 2.90 0.78 2.90
N GLU A 8 2.45 -0.03 1.97
CA GLU A 8 1.82 -1.32 2.22
C GLU A 8 2.70 -2.46 1.73
N SER A 9 2.11 -3.65 1.60
CA SER A 9 2.79 -4.84 1.08
C SER A 9 3.57 -4.57 -0.21
N ASP A 10 3.01 -3.76 -1.10
CA ASP A 10 3.61 -3.35 -2.37
C ASP A 10 4.96 -2.63 -2.16
N SER A 11 5.07 -1.76 -1.16
CA SER A 11 6.30 -1.02 -0.88
C SER A 11 7.43 -1.91 -0.35
N HIS A 12 7.07 -3.03 0.29
CA HIS A 12 7.99 -4.02 0.85
C HIS A 12 8.32 -5.17 -0.13
N GLY A 13 7.72 -5.17 -1.32
CA GLY A 13 8.00 -6.17 -2.36
C GLY A 13 7.26 -7.50 -2.19
N PHE A 14 6.12 -7.51 -1.51
CA PHE A 14 5.27 -8.70 -1.51
C PHE A 14 4.90 -9.07 -2.94
N GLY A 15 5.02 -10.35 -3.25
CA GLY A 15 4.79 -10.89 -4.60
C GLY A 15 6.01 -10.81 -5.53
N LEU A 16 7.04 -10.05 -5.23
CA LEU A 16 8.29 -10.03 -5.99
C LEU A 16 9.18 -11.21 -5.61
N GLU A 17 9.91 -11.76 -6.57
CA GLU A 17 10.97 -12.76 -6.33
C GLU A 17 12.14 -12.14 -5.57
N ASP A 18 12.45 -10.88 -5.86
CA ASP A 18 13.48 -10.08 -5.21
C ASP A 18 12.84 -8.79 -4.65
N SER A 19 12.71 -8.74 -3.32
CA SER A 19 12.13 -7.60 -2.62
C SER A 19 12.98 -6.32 -2.74
N SER A 20 14.27 -6.41 -3.12
CA SER A 20 15.09 -5.22 -3.37
C SER A 20 14.54 -4.37 -4.52
N GLN A 21 13.76 -4.97 -5.42
CA GLN A 21 13.10 -4.31 -6.55
C GLN A 21 11.80 -3.60 -6.17
N ALA A 22 11.38 -3.68 -4.90
CA ALA A 22 10.23 -2.91 -4.42
C ALA A 22 10.52 -1.41 -4.43
N TRP A 23 9.52 -0.60 -4.78
CA TRP A 23 9.69 0.84 -4.84
C TRP A 23 10.16 1.47 -3.53
N GLY A 24 9.71 0.93 -2.38
CA GLY A 24 10.12 1.41 -1.05
C GLY A 24 11.59 1.10 -0.73
N ASN A 25 12.17 0.09 -1.36
CA ASN A 25 13.59 -0.27 -1.20
C ASN A 25 14.46 0.41 -2.28
N LEU A 26 13.94 0.58 -3.50
CA LEU A 26 14.64 1.27 -4.58
C LEU A 26 14.75 2.78 -4.35
N LEU A 27 13.71 3.42 -3.81
CA LEU A 27 13.64 4.88 -3.68
C LEU A 27 14.79 5.47 -2.84
N PRO A 28 15.15 4.94 -1.65
CA PRO A 28 16.28 5.47 -0.89
C PRO A 28 17.60 5.41 -1.65
N ALA A 29 17.86 4.29 -2.33
CA ALA A 29 19.10 4.10 -3.09
C ALA A 29 19.19 5.09 -4.28
N GLU A 30 18.09 5.29 -5.00
CA GLU A 30 18.04 6.23 -6.12
C GLU A 30 18.12 7.69 -5.66
N LEU A 31 17.51 8.04 -4.51
CA LEU A 31 17.65 9.35 -3.90
C LEU A 31 19.11 9.62 -3.50
N ALA A 32 19.77 8.67 -2.84
CA ALA A 32 21.18 8.78 -2.48
C ALA A 32 22.07 8.98 -3.73
N ARG A 33 21.83 8.18 -4.77
CA ARG A 33 22.58 8.26 -6.02
C ARG A 33 22.43 9.62 -6.72
N GLN A 34 21.22 10.20 -6.73
CA GLN A 34 20.95 11.47 -7.42
C GLN A 34 21.39 12.69 -6.61
N SER A 35 21.19 12.67 -5.30
CA SER A 35 21.50 13.81 -4.42
C SER A 35 22.94 13.82 -3.91
N GLY A 36 23.64 12.68 -3.93
CA GLY A 36 24.94 12.50 -3.27
C GLY A 36 24.85 12.53 -1.74
N LEU A 37 23.66 12.54 -1.15
CA LEU A 37 23.44 12.60 0.29
C LEU A 37 23.20 11.20 0.87
N GLU A 38 23.57 11.02 2.13
CA GLU A 38 23.14 9.85 2.92
C GLU A 38 21.63 9.95 3.22
N ILE A 39 20.90 8.86 2.99
CA ILE A 39 19.45 8.78 3.22
C ILE A 39 19.16 7.90 4.44
N GLU A 40 18.77 8.52 5.53
CA GLU A 40 18.21 7.83 6.69
C GLU A 40 16.75 7.50 6.43
N THR A 41 16.43 6.22 6.25
CA THR A 41 15.10 5.77 5.85
C THR A 41 14.34 5.11 6.99
N THR A 42 13.12 5.59 7.25
CA THR A 42 12.11 4.88 8.05
C THR A 42 11.05 4.34 7.10
N HIS A 43 11.07 3.02 6.86
CA HIS A 43 10.12 2.35 5.97
C HIS A 43 9.16 1.48 6.77
N LEU A 44 7.87 1.78 6.74
CA LEU A 44 6.85 1.16 7.59
C LEU A 44 5.72 0.57 6.76
N ALA A 45 5.30 -0.64 7.14
CA ALA A 45 4.03 -1.20 6.70
C ALA A 45 2.89 -0.44 7.40
N TYR A 46 2.21 0.41 6.63
CA TYR A 46 1.21 1.32 7.14
C TYR A 46 -0.17 1.04 6.56
N TYR A 47 -1.07 0.58 7.41
CA TYR A 47 -2.42 0.18 7.02
C TYR A 47 -3.44 1.27 7.42
N ALA A 48 -3.68 2.20 6.51
CA ALA A 48 -4.56 3.34 6.73
C ALA A 48 -6.05 2.98 6.99
N HIS A 49 -6.45 1.75 6.71
CA HIS A 49 -7.80 1.24 6.98
C HIS A 49 -8.02 0.70 8.40
N THR A 50 -7.03 0.81 9.29
CA THR A 50 -7.16 0.37 10.68
C THR A 50 -7.56 1.51 11.62
N ALA A 51 -8.28 1.19 12.69
CA ALA A 51 -8.72 2.19 13.67
C ALA A 51 -7.55 2.89 14.40
N THR A 52 -6.39 2.22 14.48
CA THR A 52 -5.20 2.74 15.16
C THR A 52 -4.25 3.50 14.24
N SER A 53 -4.55 3.60 12.94
CA SER A 53 -3.62 4.17 11.95
C SER A 53 -3.21 5.61 12.27
N LEU A 54 -4.13 6.48 12.69
CA LEU A 54 -3.81 7.86 13.05
C LEU A 54 -2.91 7.94 14.29
N SER A 55 -3.22 7.20 15.35
CA SER A 55 -2.39 7.18 16.55
C SER A 55 -1.00 6.58 16.28
N TYR A 56 -0.91 5.64 15.37
CA TYR A 56 0.36 5.10 14.91
C TYR A 56 1.14 6.13 14.11
N LEU A 57 0.49 6.85 13.19
CA LEU A 57 1.11 7.96 12.44
C LEU A 57 1.71 9.01 13.38
N GLU A 58 0.95 9.45 14.41
CA GLU A 58 1.46 10.45 15.36
C GLU A 58 2.72 9.96 16.09
N ARG A 59 2.75 8.70 16.51
CA ARG A 59 3.95 8.11 17.15
C ARG A 59 5.15 8.06 16.21
N VAL A 60 4.91 7.82 14.92
CA VAL A 60 5.97 7.80 13.91
C VAL A 60 6.50 9.21 13.67
N LEU A 61 5.59 10.17 13.46
CA LEU A 61 5.96 11.57 13.21
C LEU A 61 6.68 12.21 14.40
N ALA A 62 6.40 11.75 15.63
CA ALA A 62 7.10 12.21 16.83
C ALA A 62 8.58 11.79 16.90
N LYS A 63 9.04 10.87 16.03
CA LYS A 63 10.45 10.41 16.00
C LYS A 63 11.41 11.38 15.33
N GLY A 64 10.94 12.48 14.80
CA GLY A 64 11.81 13.51 14.28
C GLY A 64 11.23 14.32 13.16
N PRO A 65 11.91 15.37 12.70
CA PRO A 65 11.58 15.94 11.41
C PRO A 65 11.97 14.95 10.31
N PHE A 66 11.15 14.86 9.28
CA PHE A 66 11.45 14.16 8.04
C PHE A 66 11.54 15.17 6.91
N ASP A 67 12.53 15.03 6.04
CA ASP A 67 12.68 15.90 4.87
C ASP A 67 11.68 15.53 3.78
N ILE A 68 11.42 14.21 3.65
CA ILE A 68 10.49 13.66 2.66
C ILE A 68 9.59 12.63 3.33
N VAL A 69 8.29 12.71 3.04
CA VAL A 69 7.31 11.67 3.42
C VAL A 69 6.61 11.16 2.15
N VAL A 70 6.66 9.86 1.93
CA VAL A 70 5.89 9.20 0.86
C VAL A 70 4.78 8.37 1.48
N PHE A 71 3.53 8.70 1.17
CA PHE A 71 2.36 7.99 1.69
C PHE A 71 1.61 7.27 0.56
N SER A 72 1.46 5.96 0.68
CA SER A 72 0.69 5.12 -0.24
C SER A 72 -0.78 5.03 0.18
N VAL A 73 -1.66 5.61 -0.61
CA VAL A 73 -3.12 5.49 -0.46
C VAL A 73 -3.58 4.16 -1.02
N THR A 74 -4.47 3.48 -0.30
CA THR A 74 -4.98 2.17 -0.69
C THR A 74 -6.49 2.05 -0.53
N SER A 75 -7.11 1.29 -1.42
CA SER A 75 -8.52 0.91 -1.37
C SER A 75 -8.75 -0.47 -0.74
N ILE A 76 -7.69 -1.18 -0.38
CA ILE A 76 -7.73 -2.59 0.08
C ILE A 76 -8.75 -2.79 1.21
N GLY A 77 -8.84 -1.86 2.15
CA GLY A 77 -9.72 -1.98 3.31
C GLY A 77 -11.19 -2.23 2.98
N PHE A 78 -11.71 -1.62 1.90
CA PHE A 78 -13.11 -1.79 1.48
C PHE A 78 -13.29 -2.62 0.21
N THR A 79 -12.22 -2.93 -0.52
CA THR A 79 -12.29 -3.73 -1.76
C THR A 79 -12.03 -5.21 -1.53
N LEU A 80 -11.10 -5.55 -0.62
CA LEU A 80 -10.81 -6.94 -0.33
C LEU A 80 -11.77 -7.50 0.71
N LEU A 81 -12.36 -8.63 0.36
CA LEU A 81 -13.27 -9.35 1.22
C LEU A 81 -12.51 -10.38 2.06
N SER A 82 -12.69 -10.32 3.37
CA SER A 82 -12.06 -11.22 4.34
C SER A 82 -13.11 -12.10 5.02
N VAL A 83 -12.83 -13.41 5.06
CA VAL A 83 -13.60 -14.39 5.86
C VAL A 83 -13.26 -14.20 7.33
N ASP A 84 -11.98 -13.99 7.65
CA ASP A 84 -11.48 -13.88 9.02
C ASP A 84 -12.07 -12.67 9.73
N HIS A 85 -12.20 -11.55 9.00
CA HIS A 85 -12.86 -10.35 9.53
C HIS A 85 -14.31 -10.63 9.87
N ARG A 86 -15.04 -11.31 8.99
CA ARG A 86 -16.44 -11.68 9.20
C ARG A 86 -16.60 -12.66 10.37
N ILE A 87 -15.72 -13.64 10.48
CA ILE A 87 -15.68 -14.57 11.63
C ILE A 87 -15.42 -13.79 12.92
N GLY A 88 -14.45 -12.89 12.93
CA GLY A 88 -14.14 -12.05 14.09
C GLY A 88 -15.33 -11.18 14.53
N ARG A 89 -16.11 -10.66 13.58
CA ARG A 89 -17.30 -9.88 13.86
C ARG A 89 -18.45 -10.73 14.43
N LEU A 90 -18.65 -11.95 13.92
CA LEU A 90 -19.74 -12.83 14.32
C LEU A 90 -19.47 -13.58 15.63
N PHE A 91 -18.22 -14.00 15.85
CA PHE A 91 -17.83 -14.90 16.93
C PHE A 91 -16.83 -14.29 17.92
N GLY A 92 -16.46 -13.04 17.70
CA GLY A 92 -15.51 -12.29 18.52
C GLY A 92 -14.09 -12.22 17.93
N PRO A 93 -13.34 -11.15 18.24
CA PRO A 93 -12.06 -10.84 17.61
C PRO A 93 -11.01 -11.93 17.84
N ARG A 94 -10.99 -12.58 19.01
CA ARG A 94 -10.04 -13.67 19.30
C ARG A 94 -10.19 -14.87 18.36
N ILE A 95 -11.43 -15.18 17.96
CA ILE A 95 -11.70 -16.30 17.04
C ILE A 95 -11.28 -15.91 15.62
N GLY A 96 -11.52 -14.65 15.19
CA GLY A 96 -11.03 -14.12 13.93
C GLY A 96 -9.51 -14.13 13.84
N GLU A 97 -8.80 -13.71 14.90
CA GLU A 97 -7.34 -13.75 14.98
C GLU A 97 -6.79 -15.18 14.98
N PHE A 98 -7.45 -16.11 15.64
CA PHE A 98 -7.07 -17.53 15.61
C PHE A 98 -7.16 -18.09 14.18
N PHE A 99 -8.24 -17.78 13.46
CA PHE A 99 -8.39 -18.17 12.06
C PHE A 99 -7.31 -17.54 11.18
N LYS A 100 -7.05 -16.24 11.33
CA LYS A 100 -6.00 -15.52 10.64
C LYS A 100 -4.61 -16.09 10.93
N SER A 101 -4.28 -16.32 12.21
CA SER A 101 -2.97 -16.85 12.61
C SER A 101 -2.71 -18.28 12.10
N GLY A 102 -3.77 -19.06 11.91
CA GLY A 102 -3.70 -20.36 11.25
C GLY A 102 -3.26 -20.25 9.78
N VAL A 103 -3.73 -19.22 9.08
CA VAL A 103 -3.38 -18.95 7.67
C VAL A 103 -1.96 -18.39 7.55
N ASP A 104 -1.64 -17.35 8.31
CA ASP A 104 -0.34 -16.65 8.22
C ASP A 104 0.83 -17.56 8.59
N ARG A 105 0.67 -18.46 9.58
CA ARG A 105 1.70 -19.44 9.95
C ARG A 105 2.00 -20.44 8.84
N PHE A 106 1.01 -20.73 7.98
CA PHE A 106 1.20 -21.69 6.88
C PHE A 106 1.70 -21.01 5.59
N ASP A 107 1.44 -19.72 5.38
CA ASP A 107 1.85 -19.00 4.18
C ASP A 107 3.34 -18.59 4.24
N THR A 108 3.84 -18.20 5.43
CA THR A 108 5.25 -17.80 5.61
C THR A 108 6.25 -18.94 5.54
N THR A 109 5.82 -20.18 5.75
CA THR A 109 6.73 -21.37 5.73
C THR A 109 6.91 -22.00 4.36
N THR A 110 6.27 -21.51 3.30
CA THR A 110 6.14 -22.25 2.02
C THR A 110 6.64 -21.56 0.77
N HIS A 111 7.67 -20.73 0.86
CA HIS A 111 8.48 -20.38 -0.33
C HIS A 111 9.41 -21.50 -0.83
N ARG A 112 9.35 -22.72 -0.25
CA ARG A 112 9.98 -23.91 -0.83
C ARG A 112 9.01 -24.56 -1.81
N LYS A 113 9.33 -24.48 -3.11
CA LYS A 113 8.75 -25.30 -4.17
C LYS A 113 8.95 -26.79 -3.81
N GLY A 114 7.86 -27.50 -3.64
CA GLY A 114 7.85 -28.96 -3.48
C GLY A 114 7.00 -29.40 -2.28
N ASP A 115 5.93 -30.12 -2.55
CA ASP A 115 4.92 -30.70 -1.66
C ASP A 115 3.94 -29.71 -1.02
N GLU A 116 2.80 -29.56 -1.68
CA GLU A 116 1.59 -29.07 -1.02
C GLU A 116 1.10 -30.16 -0.05
N GLY A 117 1.63 -30.12 1.19
CA GLY A 117 1.23 -31.06 2.22
C GLY A 117 -0.30 -31.06 2.43
N TRP A 118 -0.85 -32.19 2.85
CA TRP A 118 -2.29 -32.40 3.12
C TRP A 118 -2.90 -31.29 4.02
N VAL A 119 -2.11 -30.70 4.91
CA VAL A 119 -2.49 -29.61 5.80
C VAL A 119 -2.87 -28.34 5.01
N LYS A 120 -2.12 -28.00 3.94
CA LYS A 120 -2.48 -26.89 3.05
C LYS A 120 -3.78 -27.13 2.31
N LYS A 121 -4.00 -28.38 1.83
CA LYS A 121 -5.25 -28.75 1.14
C LYS A 121 -6.43 -28.68 2.12
N ALA A 122 -6.27 -29.17 3.35
CA ALA A 122 -7.30 -29.11 4.38
C ALA A 122 -7.62 -27.66 4.78
N ASN A 123 -6.61 -26.79 4.92
CA ASN A 123 -6.81 -25.38 5.25
C ASN A 123 -7.50 -24.63 4.10
N ARG A 124 -7.11 -24.86 2.85
CA ARG A 124 -7.82 -24.31 1.67
C ARG A 124 -9.28 -24.77 1.61
N ALA A 125 -9.54 -26.04 1.92
CA ALA A 125 -10.89 -26.57 1.97
C ALA A 125 -11.73 -25.95 3.09
N ALA A 126 -11.15 -25.79 4.29
CA ALA A 126 -11.80 -25.13 5.43
C ALA A 126 -12.13 -23.66 5.11
N HIS A 127 -11.18 -22.92 4.48
CA HIS A 127 -11.43 -21.55 4.03
C HIS A 127 -12.49 -21.46 2.93
N ALA A 128 -12.49 -22.40 1.98
CA ALA A 128 -13.51 -22.47 0.94
C ALA A 128 -14.89 -22.75 1.54
N LEU A 129 -14.97 -23.68 2.50
CA LEU A 129 -16.20 -23.98 3.23
C LEU A 129 -16.67 -22.76 4.03
N ALA A 130 -15.81 -22.15 4.83
CA ALA A 130 -16.13 -20.95 5.60
C ALA A 130 -16.60 -19.81 4.68
N ARG A 131 -15.96 -19.60 3.53
CA ARG A 131 -16.38 -18.63 2.52
C ARG A 131 -17.79 -18.88 2.01
N ASN A 132 -18.11 -20.12 1.75
CA ASN A 132 -19.41 -20.50 1.17
C ASN A 132 -20.54 -20.49 2.21
N THR A 133 -20.23 -20.76 3.50
CA THR A 133 -21.21 -20.86 4.57
C THR A 133 -21.37 -19.55 5.35
N ILE A 134 -20.27 -18.93 5.73
CA ILE A 134 -20.23 -17.69 6.55
C ILE A 134 -20.24 -16.47 5.64
N GLY A 135 -19.66 -16.59 4.43
CA GLY A 135 -19.47 -15.50 3.48
C GLY A 135 -18.24 -14.65 3.82
N GLN A 136 -18.09 -13.55 3.10
CA GLN A 136 -16.99 -12.61 3.23
C GLN A 136 -17.52 -11.20 3.40
N GLU A 137 -16.77 -10.32 4.05
CA GLU A 137 -17.07 -8.89 4.13
C GLU A 137 -15.81 -8.05 3.99
N PRO A 138 -15.92 -6.76 3.63
CA PRO A 138 -14.78 -5.84 3.63
C PRO A 138 -14.13 -5.74 5.01
N MET A 139 -12.82 -5.53 5.04
CA MET A 139 -12.07 -5.32 6.29
C MET A 139 -12.49 -4.05 7.03
N ALA A 140 -12.97 -3.05 6.29
CA ALA A 140 -13.53 -1.82 6.84
C ALA A 140 -14.60 -1.26 5.88
N SER A 141 -15.51 -0.41 6.38
CA SER A 141 -16.47 0.27 5.51
C SER A 141 -15.79 1.30 4.60
N TYR A 142 -16.39 1.58 3.47
CA TYR A 142 -15.92 2.62 2.53
C TYR A 142 -15.78 3.98 3.22
N GLU A 143 -16.79 4.38 3.98
CA GLU A 143 -16.85 5.66 4.69
C GLU A 143 -15.72 5.78 5.71
N PHE A 144 -15.47 4.72 6.48
CA PHE A 144 -14.39 4.69 7.45
C PHE A 144 -13.02 4.84 6.78
N VAL A 145 -12.77 4.07 5.70
CA VAL A 145 -11.50 4.13 4.97
C VAL A 145 -11.30 5.52 4.36
N LEU A 146 -12.35 6.10 3.74
CA LEU A 146 -12.31 7.42 3.15
C LEU A 146 -11.98 8.50 4.19
N GLU A 147 -12.74 8.55 5.29
CA GLU A 147 -12.55 9.56 6.32
C GLU A 147 -11.18 9.45 6.99
N ASN A 148 -10.70 8.22 7.16
CA ASN A 148 -9.40 8.00 7.75
C ASN A 148 -8.26 8.49 6.83
N HIS A 149 -8.33 8.23 5.52
CA HIS A 149 -7.37 8.76 4.55
C HIS A 149 -7.40 10.30 4.49
N LYS A 150 -8.57 10.91 4.53
CA LYS A 150 -8.71 12.38 4.60
C LYS A 150 -8.02 12.96 5.84
N LYS A 151 -8.20 12.32 7.01
CA LYS A 151 -7.53 12.73 8.25
C LYS A 151 -6.01 12.57 8.17
N ILE A 152 -5.52 11.47 7.58
CA ILE A 152 -4.09 11.24 7.37
C ILE A 152 -3.50 12.31 6.44
N VAL A 153 -4.12 12.55 5.29
CA VAL A 153 -3.72 13.59 4.33
C VAL A 153 -3.71 14.97 5.00
N ALA A 154 -4.76 15.28 5.78
CA ALA A 154 -4.85 16.52 6.55
C ALA A 154 -3.73 16.66 7.58
N ARG A 155 -3.32 15.56 8.22
CA ARG A 155 -2.23 15.55 9.20
C ARG A 155 -0.87 15.73 8.54
N LEU A 156 -0.63 15.04 7.43
CA LEU A 156 0.60 15.16 6.67
C LEU A 156 0.80 16.57 6.10
N ALA A 157 -0.28 17.24 5.70
CA ALA A 157 -0.24 18.61 5.20
C ALA A 157 0.13 19.68 6.24
N ARG A 158 0.24 19.31 7.53
CA ARG A 158 0.69 20.19 8.61
C ARG A 158 2.17 20.04 8.92
N LEU A 159 2.88 19.19 8.18
CA LEU A 159 4.32 19.06 8.33
C LEU A 159 4.99 20.27 7.68
N GLU A 160 5.69 21.03 8.47
CA GLU A 160 6.50 22.17 8.01
C GLU A 160 7.82 21.64 7.45
N ASP A 161 8.36 22.29 6.44
CA ASP A 161 9.66 21.98 5.81
C ASP A 161 9.82 20.52 5.34
N THR A 162 8.68 19.83 5.09
CA THR A 162 8.63 18.43 4.66
C THR A 162 8.00 18.33 3.28
N GLU A 163 8.70 17.74 2.32
CA GLU A 163 8.09 17.40 1.03
C GLU A 163 7.22 16.15 1.18
N VAL A 164 5.91 16.29 0.97
CA VAL A 164 4.95 15.18 1.10
C VAL A 164 4.45 14.73 -0.26
N VAL A 165 4.72 13.48 -0.59
CA VAL A 165 4.28 12.82 -1.83
C VAL A 165 3.20 11.79 -1.51
N ILE A 166 2.02 11.94 -2.09
CA ILE A 166 0.90 11.02 -1.97
C ILE A 166 0.82 10.14 -3.21
N LEU A 167 0.92 8.83 -3.04
CA LEU A 167 0.74 7.86 -4.11
C LEU A 167 -0.71 7.39 -4.14
N GLY A 168 -1.45 7.73 -5.19
CA GLY A 168 -2.84 7.33 -5.37
C GLY A 168 -3.03 5.82 -5.51
N PRO A 169 -4.22 5.27 -5.19
CA PRO A 169 -4.48 3.86 -5.33
C PRO A 169 -4.55 3.45 -6.82
N THR A 170 -4.15 2.20 -7.09
CA THR A 170 -4.37 1.57 -8.41
C THR A 170 -5.58 0.64 -8.33
N ASP A 171 -6.20 0.40 -9.48
CA ASP A 171 -7.13 -0.71 -9.63
C ASP A 171 -6.41 -2.04 -9.50
N HIS A 172 -7.17 -3.08 -9.23
CA HIS A 172 -6.67 -4.45 -9.22
C HIS A 172 -6.51 -4.98 -10.65
N GLY A 173 -5.69 -6.02 -10.83
CA GLY A 173 -5.48 -6.70 -12.10
C GLY A 173 -6.07 -8.11 -12.15
N GLY A 174 -6.13 -8.69 -13.35
CA GLY A 174 -6.45 -10.08 -13.59
C GLY A 174 -7.75 -10.58 -12.93
N ARG A 175 -7.67 -11.75 -12.32
CA ARG A 175 -8.81 -12.38 -11.63
C ARG A 175 -9.34 -11.59 -10.44
N LEU A 176 -8.47 -10.82 -9.76
CA LEU A 176 -8.90 -10.01 -8.63
C LEU A 176 -9.78 -8.85 -9.08
N ALA A 177 -9.45 -8.20 -10.20
CA ALA A 177 -10.29 -7.16 -10.79
C ALA A 177 -11.72 -7.64 -11.06
N GLN A 178 -11.87 -8.87 -11.56
CA GLN A 178 -13.20 -9.47 -11.79
C GLN A 178 -13.99 -9.66 -10.50
N ARG A 179 -13.31 -10.08 -9.40
CA ARG A 179 -13.95 -10.30 -8.09
C ARG A 179 -14.41 -9.01 -7.44
N VAL A 180 -13.63 -7.94 -7.60
CA VAL A 180 -13.91 -6.63 -7.00
C VAL A 180 -14.61 -5.67 -7.96
N ARG A 181 -15.07 -6.14 -9.12
CA ARG A 181 -15.70 -5.33 -10.18
C ARG A 181 -16.84 -4.44 -9.65
N LYS A 182 -17.62 -4.95 -8.70
CA LYS A 182 -18.75 -4.20 -8.12
C LYS A 182 -18.31 -3.01 -7.28
N THR A 183 -17.10 -3.02 -6.74
CA THR A 183 -16.54 -1.93 -5.94
C THR A 183 -15.71 -0.95 -6.77
N GLN A 184 -15.49 -1.21 -8.05
CA GLN A 184 -14.68 -0.37 -8.94
C GLN A 184 -15.15 1.10 -8.98
N PRO A 185 -16.46 1.42 -9.09
CA PRO A 185 -16.93 2.81 -9.04
C PRO A 185 -16.62 3.49 -7.71
N GLN A 186 -16.62 2.73 -6.60
CA GLN A 186 -16.22 3.24 -5.29
C GLN A 186 -14.73 3.55 -5.23
N VAL A 187 -13.87 2.71 -5.85
CA VAL A 187 -12.42 2.96 -5.95
C VAL A 187 -12.13 4.23 -6.73
N GLU A 188 -12.82 4.45 -7.84
CA GLU A 188 -12.69 5.67 -8.65
C GLU A 188 -13.12 6.91 -7.87
N THR A 189 -14.27 6.85 -7.22
CA THR A 189 -14.78 7.94 -6.37
C THR A 189 -13.83 8.21 -5.20
N PHE A 190 -13.35 7.16 -4.53
CA PHE A 190 -12.38 7.26 -3.44
C PHE A 190 -11.09 7.95 -3.91
N ARG A 191 -10.53 7.50 -5.04
CA ARG A 191 -9.33 8.11 -5.66
C ARG A 191 -9.53 9.59 -5.94
N ALA A 192 -10.66 9.95 -6.55
CA ALA A 192 -10.99 11.34 -6.88
C ALA A 192 -11.10 12.22 -5.63
N ILE A 193 -11.78 11.75 -4.58
CA ILE A 193 -11.96 12.52 -3.34
C ILE A 193 -10.63 12.69 -2.59
N VAL A 194 -9.83 11.62 -2.43
CA VAL A 194 -8.55 11.72 -1.72
C VAL A 194 -7.54 12.57 -2.50
N ARG A 195 -7.55 12.48 -3.84
CA ARG A 195 -6.77 13.35 -4.71
C ARG A 195 -7.16 14.82 -4.52
N ALA A 196 -8.45 15.15 -4.59
CA ALA A 196 -8.92 16.53 -4.39
C ALA A 196 -8.54 17.07 -3.01
N GLU A 197 -8.58 16.22 -1.97
CA GLU A 197 -8.14 16.61 -0.62
C GLU A 197 -6.63 16.89 -0.57
N ALA A 198 -5.79 16.09 -1.23
CA ALA A 198 -4.36 16.31 -1.32
C ALA A 198 -4.03 17.60 -2.09
N GLU A 199 -4.65 17.79 -3.27
CA GLU A 199 -4.47 19.00 -4.11
C GLU A 199 -4.93 20.29 -3.40
N ARG A 200 -6.07 20.25 -2.71
CA ARG A 200 -6.57 21.37 -1.89
C ARG A 200 -5.58 21.77 -0.80
N ARG A 201 -4.80 20.83 -0.30
CA ARG A 201 -3.76 21.03 0.71
C ARG A 201 -2.38 21.27 0.13
N ARG A 202 -2.27 21.39 -1.19
CA ARG A 202 -1.02 21.63 -1.93
C ARG A 202 0.01 20.51 -1.73
N LEU A 203 -0.45 19.27 -1.47
CA LEU A 203 0.40 18.11 -1.44
C LEU A 203 0.63 17.55 -2.83
N THR A 204 1.80 17.00 -3.08
CA THR A 204 2.14 16.38 -4.35
C THR A 204 1.40 15.05 -4.52
N TRP A 205 0.62 14.92 -5.59
CA TRP A 205 -0.13 13.70 -5.94
C TRP A 205 0.49 12.99 -7.14
N ILE A 206 0.79 11.70 -6.99
CA ILE A 206 1.18 10.82 -8.08
C ILE A 206 0.05 9.82 -8.34
N ASP A 207 -0.51 9.86 -9.53
CA ASP A 207 -1.58 8.97 -9.96
C ASP A 207 -1.00 7.62 -10.42
N ARG A 208 -0.91 6.65 -9.50
CA ARG A 208 -0.42 5.31 -9.84
C ARG A 208 -1.31 4.58 -10.84
N GLN A 209 -2.59 4.92 -10.93
CA GLN A 209 -3.49 4.34 -11.93
C GLN A 209 -3.04 4.74 -13.35
N LYS A 210 -2.74 6.02 -13.57
CA LYS A 210 -2.19 6.50 -14.84
C LYS A 210 -0.84 5.86 -15.16
N LEU A 211 0.03 5.65 -14.14
CA LEU A 211 1.29 4.95 -14.36
C LEU A 211 1.05 3.50 -14.81
N SER A 212 0.02 2.81 -14.30
CA SER A 212 -0.32 1.45 -14.71
C SER A 212 -0.87 1.39 -16.13
N GLU A 213 -1.62 2.39 -16.57
CA GLU A 213 -2.21 2.49 -17.90
C GLU A 213 -1.17 2.74 -19.01
N MET A 214 0.05 3.11 -18.65
CA MET A 214 1.15 3.28 -19.60
C MET A 214 1.79 1.95 -20.06
N PHE A 215 1.39 0.79 -19.47
CA PHE A 215 1.86 -0.51 -19.91
C PHE A 215 0.93 -1.07 -20.99
N ALA A 216 1.52 -1.60 -22.07
CA ALA A 216 0.77 -2.20 -23.18
C ALA A 216 -0.07 -3.41 -22.73
N ASP A 217 0.49 -4.21 -21.81
CA ASP A 217 -0.24 -5.28 -21.12
C ASP A 217 -0.19 -4.98 -19.63
N ARG A 218 -1.26 -4.35 -19.15
CA ARG A 218 -1.40 -3.97 -17.77
C ARG A 218 -1.50 -5.18 -16.83
N ASP A 219 -2.19 -6.22 -17.26
CA ASP A 219 -2.41 -7.41 -16.43
C ASP A 219 -1.12 -8.20 -16.21
N ALA A 220 -0.17 -8.16 -17.15
CA ALA A 220 1.15 -8.75 -17.01
C ALA A 220 2.02 -8.04 -15.95
N GLU A 221 1.70 -6.79 -15.60
CA GLU A 221 2.39 -6.05 -14.53
C GLU A 221 1.87 -6.39 -13.13
N PHE A 222 0.89 -7.29 -13.00
CA PHE A 222 0.43 -7.79 -11.71
C PHE A 222 0.89 -9.23 -11.49
N VAL A 223 1.57 -9.48 -10.38
CA VAL A 223 2.06 -10.82 -10.02
C VAL A 223 0.90 -11.75 -9.64
N ASP A 224 -0.08 -11.24 -8.88
CA ASP A 224 -1.21 -12.00 -8.34
C ASP A 224 -2.56 -11.27 -8.47
N GLY A 225 -2.59 -10.18 -9.24
CA GLY A 225 -3.73 -9.30 -9.40
C GLY A 225 -3.83 -8.19 -8.36
N LEU A 226 -3.03 -8.23 -7.30
CA LEU A 226 -2.89 -7.19 -6.27
C LEU A 226 -1.52 -6.51 -6.31
N HIS A 227 -0.46 -7.32 -6.23
CA HIS A 227 0.92 -6.84 -6.18
C HIS A 227 1.49 -6.64 -7.58
N LYS A 228 2.27 -5.59 -7.74
CA LYS A 228 2.83 -5.16 -9.02
C LYS A 228 4.19 -5.81 -9.26
N GLY A 229 4.53 -5.94 -10.55
CA GLY A 229 5.82 -6.41 -11.00
C GLY A 229 6.93 -5.36 -10.91
N PRO A 230 8.21 -5.78 -11.10
CA PRO A 230 9.38 -4.90 -10.91
C PRO A 230 9.36 -3.64 -11.78
N ARG A 231 8.87 -3.75 -13.02
CA ARG A 231 8.80 -2.61 -13.95
C ARG A 231 7.89 -1.50 -13.43
N PHE A 232 6.77 -1.86 -12.81
CA PHE A 232 5.87 -0.90 -12.21
C PHE A 232 6.50 -0.20 -11.00
N HIS A 233 7.23 -0.95 -10.16
CA HIS A 233 7.98 -0.38 -9.04
C HIS A 233 9.02 0.64 -9.51
N GLY A 234 9.78 0.35 -10.56
CA GLY A 234 10.71 1.29 -11.17
C GLY A 234 10.02 2.57 -11.67
N ARG A 235 8.82 2.47 -12.25
CA ARG A 235 8.03 3.65 -12.67
C ARG A 235 7.56 4.50 -11.50
N ILE A 236 7.14 3.89 -10.39
CA ILE A 236 6.79 4.64 -9.18
C ILE A 236 7.98 5.45 -8.70
N VAL A 237 9.17 4.84 -8.60
CA VAL A 237 10.39 5.53 -8.19
C VAL A 237 10.71 6.69 -9.13
N SER A 238 10.69 6.46 -10.45
CA SER A 238 10.94 7.51 -11.44
C SER A 238 9.95 8.67 -11.32
N ALA A 239 8.68 8.38 -11.05
CA ALA A 239 7.66 9.42 -10.86
C ALA A 239 7.90 10.23 -9.57
N ILE A 240 8.26 9.56 -8.46
CA ILE A 240 8.60 10.24 -7.20
C ILE A 240 9.80 11.15 -7.40
N LEU A 241 10.90 10.64 -7.96
CA LEU A 241 12.11 11.41 -8.21
C LEU A 241 11.85 12.61 -9.14
N GLY A 242 11.02 12.41 -10.18
CA GLY A 242 10.64 13.48 -11.11
C GLY A 242 9.84 14.60 -10.46
N VAL A 243 9.02 14.34 -9.44
CA VAL A 243 8.32 15.40 -8.71
C VAL A 243 9.23 16.08 -7.68
N LEU A 244 10.04 15.31 -6.95
CA LEU A 244 10.99 15.83 -5.98
C LEU A 244 12.06 16.74 -6.62
N ALA A 245 12.53 16.39 -7.82
CA ALA A 245 13.47 17.24 -8.57
C ALA A 245 12.88 18.61 -8.95
N ARG A 246 11.56 18.73 -9.08
CA ARG A 246 10.88 20.01 -9.39
C ARG A 246 10.61 20.85 -8.15
N SER A 247 10.37 20.22 -6.99
CA SER A 247 10.00 20.91 -5.74
C SER A 247 11.22 21.25 -4.88
N SER A 248 12.32 20.51 -4.99
CA SER A 248 13.51 20.71 -4.15
C SER A 248 14.79 20.89 -4.96
N PRO A 249 15.35 22.11 -5.01
CA PRO A 249 16.64 22.38 -5.68
C PRO A 249 17.80 21.57 -5.11
N VAL A 250 17.73 21.12 -3.87
CA VAL A 250 18.76 20.32 -3.20
C VAL A 250 18.96 18.96 -3.92
N LEU A 251 17.92 18.42 -4.54
CA LEU A 251 17.99 17.14 -5.25
C LEU A 251 18.56 17.26 -6.67
N THR A 252 18.68 18.46 -7.20
CA THR A 252 19.20 18.69 -8.56
C THR A 252 20.72 18.90 -8.62
N GLY A 253 21.42 18.77 -7.50
CA GLY A 253 22.88 18.99 -7.47
C GLY A 253 23.32 20.44 -7.75
N SER A 254 22.37 21.38 -7.78
CA SER A 254 22.62 22.80 -8.02
C SER A 254 23.06 23.55 -6.75
N ALA A 255 23.52 22.86 -5.71
CA ALA A 255 24.26 23.50 -4.64
C ALA A 255 25.66 23.83 -5.17
N ARG A 256 25.84 25.12 -5.51
CA ARG A 256 27.13 25.73 -5.87
C ARG A 256 28.08 25.73 -4.68
#